data_252788a09632cd07242798f3174b74de
#
_entry.id   252788a09632cd07242798f3174b74de
#
_cell.length_a   1.000
_cell.length_b   1.000
_cell.length_c   1.000
_cell.angle_alpha   90.00
_cell.angle_beta   90.00
_cell.angle_gamma   90.00
#
_symmetry.space_group_name_H-M   'P 1'
#
loop_
_entity.id
_entity.type
_entity.pdbx_description
1 polymer ?
#
loop_
_entity_poly.entity_id
_entity_poly.type
_entity_poly.pdbx_seq_one_letter_code
_entity_poly.pdbx_strand_id
1 'polypeptide(L)'
;MRYGYFDEKAREYVITNPDTPAPWANYLGSPDYGAIITVNAGGYSFVKSGAAGRILRYTFNQFDEPGRYIYLRDEESGDFWSASWKPVKKPLDEYHTECHHGTSYTEFVS
;
A
#
# COMPACT_ATOMS: atom_id res chain seq x y z
N MET A 1 -19.39 4.20 5.94
CA MET A 1 -18.31 3.28 6.39
C MET A 1 -17.02 4.05 6.53
N ARG A 2 -16.30 3.82 7.60
CA ARG A 2 -15.02 4.49 7.85
C ARG A 2 -13.87 3.56 7.45
N TYR A 3 -12.99 4.01 6.58
CA TYR A 3 -11.84 3.23 6.10
C TYR A 3 -10.56 3.52 6.88
N GLY A 4 -10.48 4.68 7.53
CA GLY A 4 -9.29 5.08 8.26
C GLY A 4 -9.49 6.38 9.04
N TYR A 5 -8.39 6.94 9.54
CA TYR A 5 -8.40 8.17 10.35
C TYR A 5 -7.07 8.91 10.24
N PHE A 6 -7.10 10.20 10.55
CA PHE A 6 -5.89 10.99 10.71
C PHE A 6 -5.31 10.81 12.11
N ASP A 7 -4.05 10.36 12.17
CA ASP A 7 -3.26 10.41 13.40
C ASP A 7 -2.43 11.71 13.39
N GLU A 8 -2.92 12.73 14.06
CA GLU A 8 -2.27 14.05 14.09
C GLU A 8 -0.92 14.02 14.82
N LYS A 9 -0.78 13.15 15.80
CA LYS A 9 0.45 13.03 16.58
C LYS A 9 1.57 12.39 15.76
N ALA A 10 1.26 11.32 15.04
CA ALA A 10 2.20 10.66 14.14
C ALA A 10 2.31 11.36 12.79
N ARG A 11 1.38 12.26 12.46
CA ARG A 11 1.25 12.90 11.14
C ARG A 11 1.08 11.90 10.02
N GLU A 12 0.16 10.99 10.24
CA GLU A 12 -0.17 9.92 9.29
C GLU A 12 -1.67 9.90 9.00
N TYR A 13 -2.02 9.41 7.82
CA TYR A 13 -3.35 8.88 7.56
C TYR A 13 -3.29 7.36 7.66
N VAL A 14 -4.01 6.79 8.62
CA VAL A 14 -4.02 5.36 8.91
C VAL A 14 -5.25 4.74 8.25
N ILE A 15 -5.03 3.81 7.33
CA ILE A 15 -6.10 3.08 6.66
C ILE A 15 -6.20 1.71 7.32
N THR A 16 -7.33 1.45 7.96
CA THR A 16 -7.61 0.20 8.69
C THR A 16 -8.45 -0.79 7.91
N ASN A 17 -9.14 -0.31 6.87
CA ASN A 17 -9.85 -1.17 5.94
C ASN A 17 -9.25 -0.99 4.54
N PRO A 18 -8.48 -1.96 4.02
CA PRO A 18 -7.79 -1.84 2.75
C PRO A 18 -8.69 -1.99 1.53
N ASP A 19 -9.94 -2.40 1.72
CA ASP A 19 -10.94 -2.51 0.65
C ASP A 19 -11.58 -1.15 0.36
N THR A 20 -10.75 -0.18 0.05
CA THR A 20 -11.17 1.19 -0.24
C THR A 20 -11.86 1.29 -1.60
N PRO A 21 -12.79 2.24 -1.80
CA PRO A 21 -13.55 2.36 -3.06
C PRO A 21 -12.69 2.77 -4.26
N ALA A 22 -11.50 3.26 -4.02
CA ALA A 22 -10.51 3.64 -5.02
C ALA A 22 -9.11 3.45 -4.43
N PRO A 23 -8.05 3.41 -5.25
CA PRO A 23 -6.68 3.35 -4.74
C PRO A 23 -6.33 4.62 -3.95
N TRP A 24 -6.27 4.51 -2.63
CA TRP A 24 -5.87 5.62 -1.77
C TRP A 24 -4.34 5.62 -1.66
N ALA A 25 -3.75 6.65 -2.24
CA ALA A 25 -2.32 6.67 -2.51
C ALA A 25 -1.59 7.78 -1.74
N ASN A 26 -0.31 7.53 -1.47
CA ASN A 26 0.64 8.49 -0.97
C ASN A 26 1.66 8.81 -2.06
N TYR A 27 2.06 10.06 -2.16
CA TYR A 27 3.13 10.51 -3.03
C TYR A 27 4.38 10.78 -2.21
N LEU A 28 5.45 10.07 -2.54
CA LEU A 28 6.76 10.25 -1.93
C LEU A 28 7.71 10.79 -2.97
N GLY A 29 8.33 11.91 -2.69
CA GLY A 29 9.13 12.56 -3.72
C GLY A 29 10.34 13.33 -3.19
N SER A 30 11.36 13.35 -4.02
CA SER A 30 12.49 14.23 -3.98
C SER A 30 12.67 14.86 -5.37
N PRO A 31 13.61 15.82 -5.57
CA PRO A 31 13.79 16.45 -6.88
C PRO A 31 14.02 15.48 -8.04
N ASP A 32 14.72 14.36 -7.78
CA ASP A 32 15.14 13.44 -8.84
C ASP A 32 14.42 12.09 -8.81
N TYR A 33 13.68 11.77 -7.76
CA TYR A 33 13.02 10.48 -7.59
C TYR A 33 11.66 10.65 -6.93
N GLY A 34 10.69 9.92 -7.43
CA GLY A 34 9.35 9.92 -6.87
C GLY A 34 8.74 8.53 -6.82
N ALA A 35 7.77 8.35 -5.95
CA ALA A 35 7.01 7.11 -5.85
C ALA A 35 5.56 7.40 -5.51
N ILE A 36 4.67 6.60 -6.07
CA ILE A 36 3.26 6.54 -5.67
C ILE A 36 3.05 5.18 -5.05
N ILE A 37 2.49 5.15 -3.84
CA ILE A 37 2.22 3.92 -3.11
C ILE A 37 0.76 3.92 -2.66
N THR A 38 0.01 2.93 -3.09
CA THR A 38 -1.40 2.78 -2.72
C THR A 38 -1.56 1.94 -1.45
N VAL A 39 -2.77 1.94 -0.90
CA VAL A 39 -3.13 1.16 0.28
C VAL A 39 -2.87 -0.35 0.12
N ASN A 40 -2.86 -0.87 -1.09
CA ASN A 40 -2.56 -2.28 -1.39
C ASN A 40 -1.18 -2.49 -2.03
N ALA A 41 -0.24 -1.57 -1.77
CA ALA A 41 1.12 -1.61 -2.29
C ALA A 41 1.22 -1.54 -3.82
N GLY A 42 0.20 -0.98 -4.45
CA GLY A 42 0.23 -0.64 -5.87
C GLY A 42 1.02 0.64 -6.13
N GLY A 43 0.92 1.15 -7.33
CA GLY A 43 1.63 2.35 -7.75
C GLY A 43 2.95 2.03 -8.42
N TYR A 44 3.77 3.05 -8.55
CA TYR A 44 5.07 2.93 -9.24
C TYR A 44 6.05 3.96 -8.68
N SER A 45 7.31 3.77 -9.00
CA SER A 45 8.35 4.76 -8.75
C SER A 45 8.97 5.22 -10.07
N PHE A 46 9.64 6.36 -10.04
CA PHE A 46 10.24 6.92 -11.25
C PHE A 46 11.46 7.78 -10.94
N VAL A 47 12.36 7.83 -11.89
CA VAL A 47 13.49 8.74 -11.90
C VAL A 47 13.16 9.88 -12.87
N LYS A 48 13.23 11.12 -12.42
CA LYS A 48 12.92 12.35 -13.15
C LYS A 48 11.45 12.50 -13.52
N SER A 49 10.87 11.58 -14.28
CA SER A 49 9.45 11.65 -14.63
C SER A 49 8.83 10.28 -14.77
N GLY A 50 7.55 10.18 -14.45
CA GLY A 50 6.78 8.95 -14.61
C GLY A 50 6.58 8.54 -16.08
N ALA A 51 6.75 9.47 -17.01
CA ALA A 51 6.63 9.19 -18.43
C ALA A 51 7.89 8.55 -19.03
N ALA A 52 9.08 8.94 -18.54
CA ALA A 52 10.35 8.54 -19.12
C ALA A 52 11.17 7.60 -18.24
N GLY A 53 11.02 7.65 -16.93
CA GLY A 53 11.85 6.92 -15.97
C GLY A 53 11.09 5.99 -15.05
N ARG A 54 9.94 5.46 -15.46
CA ARG A 54 9.09 4.61 -14.63
C ARG A 54 9.75 3.27 -14.31
N ILE A 55 9.70 2.94 -13.02
CA ILE A 55 10.08 1.64 -12.47
C ILE A 55 8.82 0.99 -11.91
N LEU A 56 8.63 -0.28 -12.14
CA LEU A 56 7.43 -1.04 -11.84
C LEU A 56 6.27 -0.73 -12.80
N ARG A 57 5.40 -1.70 -12.97
CA ARG A 57 4.17 -1.54 -13.73
C ARG A 57 3.05 -1.08 -12.84
N TYR A 58 2.26 -0.15 -13.36
CA TYR A 58 1.03 0.27 -12.73
C TYR A 58 -0.01 0.59 -13.79
N THR A 59 -1.19 0.01 -13.64
CA THR A 59 -2.34 0.29 -14.49
C THR A 59 -3.28 1.21 -13.71
N PHE A 60 -3.57 2.38 -14.27
CA PHE A 60 -4.48 3.34 -13.66
C PHE A 60 -5.92 2.83 -13.77
N ASN A 61 -6.36 2.08 -12.77
CA ASN A 61 -7.72 1.59 -12.67
C ASN A 61 -8.17 1.58 -11.20
N GLN A 62 -9.44 1.23 -10.99
CA GLN A 62 -10.03 1.23 -9.65
C GLN A 62 -9.73 -0.02 -8.82
N PHE A 63 -9.07 -1.01 -9.40
CA PHE A 63 -8.87 -2.31 -8.72
C PHE A 63 -7.67 -2.34 -7.78
N ASP A 64 -6.82 -1.34 -7.83
CA ASP A 64 -5.65 -1.21 -6.96
C ASP A 64 -4.79 -2.48 -6.94
N GLU A 65 -4.31 -2.89 -8.10
CA GLU A 65 -3.43 -4.03 -8.23
C GLU A 65 -2.08 -3.76 -7.56
N PRO A 66 -1.58 -4.70 -6.73
CA PRO A 66 -0.27 -4.51 -6.10
C PRO A 66 0.86 -4.50 -7.11
N GLY A 67 1.90 -3.74 -6.82
CA GLY A 67 3.13 -3.70 -7.63
C GLY A 67 4.35 -4.13 -6.83
N ARG A 68 4.18 -4.28 -5.53
CA ARG A 68 5.22 -4.75 -4.60
C ARG A 68 4.64 -5.90 -3.81
N TYR A 69 5.42 -6.97 -3.65
CA TYR A 69 4.91 -8.23 -3.11
C TYR A 69 5.84 -8.72 -2.02
N ILE A 70 5.30 -8.92 -0.81
CA ILE A 70 5.98 -9.57 0.30
C ILE A 70 5.02 -10.59 0.88
N TYR A 71 5.40 -11.85 0.84
CA TYR A 71 4.61 -12.94 1.36
C TYR A 71 5.21 -13.46 2.65
N LEU A 72 4.36 -13.76 3.62
CA LEU A 72 4.71 -14.32 4.90
C LEU A 72 4.01 -15.66 5.05
N ARG A 73 4.71 -16.65 5.58
CA ARG A 73 4.17 -17.97 5.84
C ARG A 73 4.57 -18.44 7.22
N ASP A 74 3.60 -18.97 7.95
CA ASP A 74 3.84 -19.67 9.19
C ASP A 74 4.23 -21.13 8.88
N GLU A 75 5.44 -21.52 9.28
CA GLU A 75 5.97 -22.85 9.00
C GLU A 75 5.23 -23.97 9.78
N GLU A 76 4.66 -23.66 10.92
CA GLU A 76 3.95 -24.65 11.74
C GLU A 76 2.55 -24.94 11.21
N SER A 77 1.77 -23.90 10.95
CA SER A 77 0.40 -24.04 10.47
C SER A 77 0.29 -24.15 8.95
N GLY A 78 1.29 -23.68 8.21
CA GLY A 78 1.24 -23.56 6.77
C GLY A 78 0.40 -22.38 6.29
N ASP A 79 -0.16 -21.57 7.20
CA ASP A 79 -0.93 -20.39 6.87
C ASP A 79 -0.03 -19.32 6.24
N PHE A 80 -0.58 -18.51 5.35
CA PHE A 80 0.18 -17.47 4.68
C PHE A 80 -0.66 -16.23 4.42
N TRP A 81 0.01 -15.09 4.27
CA TRP A 81 -0.60 -13.82 3.94
C TRP A 81 0.41 -12.93 3.22
N SER A 82 -0.03 -11.77 2.77
CA SER A 82 0.87 -10.75 2.24
C SER A 82 0.97 -9.57 3.21
N ALA A 83 2.09 -8.85 3.18
CA ALA A 83 2.33 -7.68 4.04
C ALA A 83 1.30 -6.58 3.80
N SER A 84 0.89 -6.37 2.55
CA SER A 84 -0.32 -5.64 2.18
C SER A 84 -1.48 -6.62 2.01
N TRP A 85 -2.72 -6.16 2.06
CA TRP A 85 -3.87 -7.07 1.95
C TRP A 85 -3.90 -7.83 0.62
N LYS A 86 -3.71 -7.14 -0.48
CA LYS A 86 -3.58 -7.77 -1.80
C LYS A 86 -2.13 -8.26 -2.02
N PRO A 87 -1.89 -9.33 -2.76
CA PRO A 87 -2.85 -10.08 -3.59
C PRO A 87 -3.56 -11.23 -2.86
N VAL A 88 -3.12 -11.63 -1.65
CA VAL A 88 -3.69 -12.78 -0.96
C VAL A 88 -5.15 -12.56 -0.57
N LYS A 89 -5.52 -11.34 -0.17
CA LYS A 89 -6.87 -10.96 0.24
C LYS A 89 -7.42 -11.85 1.35
N LYS A 90 -6.62 -12.08 2.38
CA LYS A 90 -7.07 -12.86 3.52
C LYS A 90 -8.33 -12.21 4.12
N PRO A 91 -9.34 -13.00 4.57
CA PRO A 91 -10.56 -12.42 5.13
C PRO A 91 -10.28 -11.43 6.25
N LEU A 92 -10.87 -10.24 6.18
CA LEU A 92 -10.59 -9.13 7.10
C LEU A 92 -11.10 -9.37 8.53
N ASP A 93 -11.92 -10.38 8.75
CA ASP A 93 -12.33 -10.85 10.07
C ASP A 93 -11.28 -11.77 10.73
N GLU A 94 -10.33 -12.28 9.94
CA GLU A 94 -9.23 -13.16 10.38
C GLU A 94 -7.85 -12.50 10.26
N TYR A 95 -7.77 -11.34 9.61
CA TYR A 95 -6.52 -10.69 9.26
C TYR A 95 -6.58 -9.20 9.59
N HIS A 96 -5.67 -8.76 10.42
CA HIS A 96 -5.51 -7.33 10.72
C HIS A 96 -4.44 -6.74 9.82
N THR A 97 -4.75 -5.62 9.18
CA THR A 97 -3.80 -4.86 8.38
C THR A 97 -4.06 -3.37 8.51
N GLU A 98 -2.99 -2.61 8.47
CA GLU A 98 -3.03 -1.16 8.43
C GLU A 98 -2.06 -0.64 7.38
N CYS A 99 -2.44 0.43 6.73
CA CYS A 99 -1.56 1.19 5.85
C CYS A 99 -1.43 2.60 6.41
N HIS A 100 -0.22 3.00 6.77
CA HIS A 100 0.09 4.30 7.33
C HIS A 100 0.74 5.17 6.26
N HIS A 101 0.01 6.13 5.73
CA HIS A 101 0.53 7.13 4.80
C HIS A 101 1.09 8.32 5.57
N GLY A 102 2.40 8.37 5.71
CA GLY A 102 3.12 9.47 6.35
C GLY A 102 3.60 10.52 5.34
N THR A 103 4.28 11.53 5.84
CA THR A 103 4.76 12.65 5.02
C THR A 103 5.96 12.28 4.14
N SER A 104 6.75 11.29 4.54
CA SER A 104 7.95 10.85 3.82
C SER A 104 8.09 9.34 3.71
N TYR A 105 7.05 8.59 4.06
CA TYR A 105 7.04 7.14 4.04
C TYR A 105 5.61 6.59 3.93
N THR A 106 5.51 5.33 3.57
CA THR A 106 4.31 4.53 3.74
C THR A 106 4.72 3.23 4.43
N GLU A 107 3.99 2.86 5.47
CA GLU A 107 4.23 1.66 6.27
C GLU A 107 3.03 0.73 6.19
N PHE A 108 3.30 -0.54 6.01
CA PHE A 108 2.28 -1.60 6.07
C PHE A 108 2.50 -2.43 7.32
N VAL A 109 1.45 -2.56 8.12
CA VAL A 109 1.41 -3.35 9.34
C VAL A 109 0.42 -4.50 9.16
N SER A 110 0.87 -5.69 9.43
CA SER A 110 0.01 -6.87 9.35
C SER A 110 0.30 -7.86 10.47
#